data_1499e13a5ee5b62f01c9b19f4746a4b8
#
_entry.id   1499e13a5ee5b62f01c9b19f4746a4b8
#
_cell.length_a   1.000
_cell.length_b   1.000
_cell.length_c   1.000
_cell.angle_alpha   90.00
_cell.angle_beta   90.00
_cell.angle_gamma   90.00
#
_symmetry.space_group_name_H-M   'P 1'
#
loop_
_entity.id
_entity.type
_entity.pdbx_description
1 polymer ?
#
loop_
_entity_poly.entity_id
_entity_poly.type
_entity_poly.pdbx_seq_one_letter_code
_entity_poly.pdbx_strand_id
1 'polypeptide(L)'
;MFNAKIGLVMEAEINIVEILKDKPQGTKLYSSACGKCKLEEVDDKSFKISFYSSKFGFMNGGEGYLDKNGKLYDDGECVVFPSKEMRDWSKFQWKKGDVLVSNDGGTEVIFDKWYDDTYTNFYSKHYLNSEDENNIKYNEAFLCTTERYSLVDKDTAQTYINTIEK
;
A
#
# COMPACT_ATOMS: atom_id res chain seq x y z
N MET A 1 24.30 -2.71 13.14
CA MET A 1 24.35 -3.31 11.81
C MET A 1 22.97 -3.39 11.17
N PHE A 2 22.11 -4.21 11.69
CA PHE A 2 20.74 -4.33 11.20
C PHE A 2 20.00 -3.01 11.29
N ASN A 3 20.13 -2.30 12.40
CA ASN A 3 19.45 -1.02 12.61
C ASN A 3 19.93 0.08 11.66
N ALA A 4 21.19 0.06 11.27
CA ALA A 4 21.71 1.06 10.32
C ALA A 4 21.08 0.89 8.93
N LYS A 5 20.91 -0.36 8.50
CA LYS A 5 20.25 -0.64 7.21
C LYS A 5 18.79 -0.23 7.22
N ILE A 6 18.09 -0.49 8.32
CA ILE A 6 16.70 -0.07 8.46
C ILE A 6 16.60 1.45 8.42
N GLY A 7 17.48 2.16 9.13
CA GLY A 7 17.51 3.61 9.11
C GLY A 7 17.70 4.18 7.72
N LEU A 8 18.63 3.61 6.95
CA LEU A 8 18.88 4.06 5.58
C LEU A 8 17.66 3.84 4.69
N VAL A 9 16.99 2.69 4.81
CA VAL A 9 15.78 2.40 4.04
C VAL A 9 14.64 3.35 4.42
N MET A 10 14.49 3.64 5.72
CA MET A 10 13.43 4.53 6.21
C MET A 10 13.65 5.98 5.82
N GLU A 11 14.90 6.39 5.58
CA GLU A 11 15.22 7.74 5.13
C GLU A 11 14.97 7.96 3.65
N ALA A 12 14.83 6.88 2.87
CA ALA A 12 14.52 6.98 1.47
C ALA A 12 13.11 7.52 1.28
N GLU A 13 12.98 8.61 0.53
CA GLU A 13 11.66 9.16 0.21
C GLU A 13 10.91 8.22 -0.72
N ILE A 14 9.62 8.04 -0.43
CA ILE A 14 8.75 7.20 -1.25
C ILE A 14 8.35 7.98 -2.50
N ASN A 15 8.50 7.35 -3.65
CA ASN A 15 8.05 7.91 -4.92
C ASN A 15 6.60 7.47 -5.18
N ILE A 16 5.67 8.34 -4.86
CA ILE A 16 4.23 8.06 -4.99
C ILE A 16 3.83 7.96 -6.46
N VAL A 17 4.47 8.71 -7.34
CA VAL A 17 4.22 8.63 -8.78
C VAL A 17 4.46 7.21 -9.30
N GLU A 18 5.56 6.58 -8.89
CA GLU A 18 5.85 5.20 -9.30
C GLU A 18 4.80 4.21 -8.78
N ILE A 19 4.32 4.42 -7.57
CA ILE A 19 3.28 3.57 -6.98
C ILE A 19 1.95 3.74 -7.73
N LEU A 20 1.61 4.98 -8.09
CA LEU A 20 0.31 5.29 -8.72
C LEU A 20 0.26 5.01 -10.20
N LYS A 21 1.39 4.80 -10.87
CA LYS A 21 1.42 4.53 -12.33
C LYS A 21 0.53 3.36 -12.73
N ASP A 22 0.44 2.35 -11.89
CA ASP A 22 -0.34 1.14 -12.16
C ASP A 22 -1.79 1.23 -11.67
N LYS A 23 -2.17 2.35 -11.08
CA LYS A 23 -3.50 2.52 -10.54
C LYS A 23 -4.41 3.23 -11.54
N PRO A 24 -5.68 2.79 -11.66
CA PRO A 24 -6.61 3.42 -12.60
C PRO A 24 -7.02 4.82 -12.15
N GLN A 25 -7.43 5.63 -13.12
CA GLN A 25 -8.11 6.89 -12.82
C GLN A 25 -9.31 6.59 -11.91
N GLY A 26 -9.53 7.45 -10.93
CA GLY A 26 -10.61 7.27 -9.96
C GLY A 26 -10.22 6.49 -8.73
N THR A 27 -8.96 6.01 -8.63
CA THR A 27 -8.47 5.35 -7.41
C THR A 27 -8.69 6.27 -6.22
N LYS A 28 -9.33 5.74 -5.19
CA LYS A 28 -9.66 6.53 -4.00
C LYS A 28 -8.44 6.73 -3.11
N LEU A 29 -8.24 7.97 -2.70
CA LEU A 29 -7.13 8.42 -1.87
C LEU A 29 -7.67 9.35 -0.79
N TYR A 30 -6.79 9.81 0.08
CA TYR A 30 -7.13 10.75 1.15
C TYR A 30 -6.06 11.83 1.25
N SER A 31 -6.51 13.07 1.40
CA SER A 31 -5.61 14.19 1.65
C SER A 31 -5.85 14.77 3.03
N SER A 32 -4.78 15.02 3.77
CA SER A 32 -4.86 15.72 5.05
C SER A 32 -5.30 17.17 4.87
N ALA A 33 -5.14 17.72 3.66
CA ALA A 33 -5.54 19.09 3.34
C ALA A 33 -6.97 19.20 2.82
N CYS A 34 -7.43 18.20 2.02
CA CYS A 34 -8.68 18.30 1.28
C CYS A 34 -9.69 17.19 1.63
N GLY A 35 -9.32 16.22 2.44
CA GLY A 35 -10.17 15.08 2.74
C GLY A 35 -10.16 14.01 1.65
N LYS A 36 -11.28 13.34 1.45
CA LYS A 36 -11.41 12.30 0.42
C LYS A 36 -11.15 12.86 -0.96
N CYS A 37 -10.32 12.16 -1.72
CA CYS A 37 -9.96 12.57 -3.07
C CYS A 37 -9.81 11.36 -3.96
N LYS A 38 -9.62 11.62 -5.26
CA LYS A 38 -9.43 10.57 -6.27
C LYS A 38 -8.25 10.91 -7.14
N LEU A 39 -7.56 9.87 -7.60
CA LEU A 39 -6.52 10.01 -8.60
C LEU A 39 -7.15 10.37 -9.94
N GLU A 40 -6.65 11.41 -10.58
CA GLU A 40 -7.08 11.82 -11.92
C GLU A 40 -6.07 11.44 -13.00
N GLU A 41 -4.81 11.78 -12.81
CA GLU A 41 -3.76 11.41 -13.75
C GLU A 41 -2.40 11.36 -13.06
N VAL A 42 -1.47 10.65 -13.68
CA VAL A 42 -0.09 10.52 -13.22
C VAL A 42 0.84 10.78 -14.38
N ASP A 43 1.84 11.63 -14.19
CA ASP A 43 2.94 11.79 -15.14
C ASP A 43 4.26 11.41 -14.48
N ASP A 44 5.39 11.71 -15.13
CA ASP A 44 6.70 11.27 -14.64
C ASP A 44 7.15 11.96 -13.35
N LYS A 45 6.60 13.11 -13.02
CA LYS A 45 7.08 13.94 -11.91
C LYS A 45 6.00 14.33 -10.92
N SER A 46 4.73 14.20 -11.30
CA SER A 46 3.62 14.67 -10.48
C SER A 46 2.39 13.82 -10.72
N PHE A 47 1.40 14.01 -9.87
CA PHE A 47 0.08 13.41 -10.08
C PHE A 47 -0.99 14.42 -9.71
N LYS A 48 -2.17 14.25 -10.33
CA LYS A 48 -3.32 15.13 -10.11
C LYS A 48 -4.41 14.39 -9.38
N ILE A 49 -4.97 15.04 -8.37
CA ILE A 49 -6.12 14.55 -7.63
C ILE A 49 -7.31 15.49 -7.81
N SER A 50 -8.51 14.93 -7.67
CA SER A 50 -9.74 15.72 -7.54
C SER A 50 -10.34 15.48 -6.16
N PHE A 51 -11.02 16.47 -5.62
CA PHE A 51 -11.63 16.40 -4.30
C PHE A 51 -13.02 17.01 -4.30
N TYR A 52 -13.88 16.51 -3.41
CA TYR A 52 -15.30 16.89 -3.39
C TYR A 52 -15.56 18.21 -2.71
N SER A 53 -14.77 18.55 -1.70
CA SER A 53 -14.93 19.79 -0.99
C SER A 53 -13.59 20.23 -0.44
N SER A 54 -13.37 21.55 -0.45
CA SER A 54 -12.21 22.14 0.17
C SER A 54 -12.51 22.43 1.63
N LYS A 55 -11.54 22.25 2.51
CA LYS A 55 -11.64 22.70 3.91
C LYS A 55 -11.89 24.21 4.02
N PHE A 56 -11.62 24.94 2.95
CA PHE A 56 -11.79 26.37 2.90
C PHE A 56 -13.19 26.81 2.44
N GLY A 57 -14.07 25.86 2.14
CA GLY A 57 -15.48 26.13 1.93
C GLY A 57 -15.86 26.85 0.65
N PHE A 58 -14.95 27.03 -0.26
CA PHE A 58 -15.19 27.84 -1.45
C PHE A 58 -15.84 27.12 -2.62
N MET A 59 -15.70 25.81 -2.70
CA MET A 59 -16.10 25.09 -3.91
C MET A 59 -16.54 23.68 -3.56
N ASN A 60 -17.51 23.20 -4.33
CA ASN A 60 -17.97 21.81 -4.30
C ASN A 60 -17.05 20.95 -5.14
N GLY A 61 -15.76 20.98 -4.81
CA GLY A 61 -14.77 20.20 -5.50
C GLY A 61 -13.67 21.05 -6.10
N GLY A 62 -12.66 20.37 -6.61
CA GLY A 62 -11.49 21.01 -7.20
C GLY A 62 -10.47 19.97 -7.59
N GLU A 63 -9.36 20.44 -8.15
CA GLU A 63 -8.25 19.61 -8.56
C GLU A 63 -6.95 20.19 -8.07
N GLY A 64 -5.96 19.35 -7.85
CA GLY A 64 -4.64 19.79 -7.43
C GLY A 64 -3.55 18.86 -7.92
N TYR A 65 -2.38 19.44 -8.17
CA TYR A 65 -1.19 18.68 -8.51
C TYR A 65 -0.27 18.54 -7.32
N LEU A 66 0.34 17.37 -7.18
CA LEU A 66 1.31 17.09 -6.14
C LEU A 66 2.57 16.52 -6.78
N ASP A 67 3.70 16.73 -6.11
CA ASP A 67 4.95 16.16 -6.60
C ASP A 67 5.04 14.66 -6.32
N LYS A 68 6.14 14.04 -6.74
CA LYS A 68 6.35 12.60 -6.56
C LYS A 68 6.35 12.12 -5.11
N ASN A 69 6.50 13.04 -4.16
CA ASN A 69 6.50 12.72 -2.72
C ASN A 69 5.18 13.09 -2.05
N GLY A 70 4.16 13.49 -2.83
CA GLY A 70 2.85 13.87 -2.31
C GLY A 70 2.82 15.21 -1.64
N LYS A 71 3.73 16.10 -2.00
CA LYS A 71 3.87 17.43 -1.42
C LYS A 71 3.29 18.49 -2.34
N LEU A 72 2.68 19.51 -1.74
CA LEU A 72 2.23 20.68 -2.49
C LEU A 72 3.38 21.67 -2.76
N TYR A 73 4.35 21.70 -1.87
CA TYR A 73 5.52 22.58 -1.95
C TYR A 73 6.78 21.79 -1.64
N ASP A 74 7.91 22.21 -2.19
CA ASP A 74 9.19 21.50 -2.07
C ASP A 74 9.62 21.25 -0.62
N ASP A 75 9.34 22.16 0.28
CA ASP A 75 9.68 22.08 1.71
C ASP A 75 8.53 21.61 2.59
N GLY A 76 7.43 21.22 1.96
CA GLY A 76 6.24 20.76 2.69
C GLY A 76 6.31 19.30 3.08
N GLU A 77 5.25 18.85 3.76
CA GLU A 77 5.06 17.44 4.11
C GLU A 77 4.16 16.77 3.08
N CYS A 78 4.21 15.44 3.04
CA CYS A 78 3.27 14.68 2.25
C CYS A 78 1.85 14.91 2.77
N VAL A 79 0.94 15.29 1.88
CA VAL A 79 -0.45 15.59 2.25
C VAL A 79 -1.45 14.65 1.60
N VAL A 80 -0.98 13.61 0.90
CA VAL A 80 -1.86 12.61 0.28
C VAL A 80 -1.45 11.21 0.71
N PHE A 81 -2.42 10.40 1.04
CA PHE A 81 -2.24 9.05 1.57
C PHE A 81 -3.22 8.09 0.90
N PRO A 82 -2.97 6.78 0.94
CA PRO A 82 -3.91 5.82 0.39
C PRO A 82 -5.32 5.95 0.98
N SER A 83 -5.43 6.09 2.29
CA SER A 83 -6.70 6.39 2.97
C SER A 83 -6.44 7.14 4.27
N LYS A 84 -7.50 7.58 4.91
CA LYS A 84 -7.40 8.22 6.23
C LYS A 84 -6.79 7.28 7.26
N GLU A 85 -7.16 6.01 7.21
CA GLU A 85 -6.77 4.98 8.17
C GLU A 85 -5.45 4.29 7.80
N MET A 86 -5.16 4.17 6.51
CA MET A 86 -3.95 3.50 6.02
C MET A 86 -3.06 4.49 5.28
N ARG A 87 -1.99 4.91 5.93
CA ARG A 87 -1.12 5.97 5.43
C ARG A 87 0.25 5.50 4.98
N ASP A 88 0.42 4.19 4.87
CA ASP A 88 1.70 3.58 4.48
C ASP A 88 1.70 3.31 2.97
N TRP A 89 2.34 4.18 2.22
CA TRP A 89 2.46 4.04 0.78
C TRP A 89 3.21 2.76 0.39
N SER A 90 4.13 2.30 1.20
CA SER A 90 4.88 1.08 0.88
C SER A 90 3.97 -0.14 0.86
N LYS A 91 2.97 -0.19 1.71
CA LYS A 91 1.98 -1.28 1.72
C LYS A 91 0.95 -1.12 0.61
N PHE A 92 0.63 0.11 0.25
CA PHE A 92 -0.33 0.37 -0.83
C PHE A 92 0.15 -0.15 -2.19
N GLN A 93 1.45 -0.30 -2.38
CA GLN A 93 2.01 -0.83 -3.62
C GLN A 93 1.95 -2.36 -3.74
N TRP A 94 1.47 -3.06 -2.71
CA TRP A 94 1.29 -4.51 -2.79
C TRP A 94 0.43 -4.88 -3.99
N LYS A 95 0.83 -5.95 -4.67
CA LYS A 95 0.18 -6.43 -5.90
C LYS A 95 -0.25 -7.87 -5.74
N LYS A 96 -1.24 -8.27 -6.51
CA LYS A 96 -1.67 -9.66 -6.58
C LYS A 96 -0.47 -10.57 -6.86
N GLY A 97 -0.28 -11.56 -6.00
CA GLY A 97 0.84 -12.47 -6.07
C GLY A 97 1.99 -12.15 -5.14
N ASP A 98 2.01 -10.96 -4.53
CA ASP A 98 3.04 -10.61 -3.56
C ASP A 98 2.91 -11.49 -2.31
N VAL A 99 4.02 -11.97 -1.82
CA VAL A 99 4.06 -12.77 -0.59
C VAL A 99 4.29 -11.85 0.59
N LEU A 100 3.41 -11.95 1.57
CA LEU A 100 3.45 -11.17 2.80
C LEU A 100 3.65 -12.09 3.98
N VAL A 101 4.29 -11.59 5.02
CA VAL A 101 4.48 -12.32 6.28
C VAL A 101 3.90 -11.50 7.42
N SER A 102 3.27 -12.20 8.37
CA SER A 102 2.81 -11.54 9.59
C SER A 102 4.01 -11.00 10.37
N ASN A 103 3.81 -9.89 11.09
CA ASN A 103 4.90 -9.22 11.80
C ASN A 103 5.55 -10.11 12.87
N ASP A 104 4.84 -11.13 13.35
CA ASP A 104 5.39 -12.12 14.27
C ASP A 104 6.15 -13.26 13.56
N GLY A 105 6.13 -13.27 12.22
CA GLY A 105 6.85 -14.25 11.41
C GLY A 105 6.15 -15.60 11.26
N GLY A 106 4.99 -15.80 11.89
CA GLY A 106 4.34 -17.11 11.95
C GLY A 106 3.47 -17.48 10.75
N THR A 107 3.09 -16.51 9.94
CA THR A 107 2.11 -16.73 8.87
C THR A 107 2.54 -16.06 7.58
N GLU A 108 2.56 -16.80 6.49
CA GLU A 108 2.84 -16.27 5.16
C GLU A 108 1.58 -16.39 4.30
N VAL A 109 1.27 -15.34 3.56
CA VAL A 109 0.07 -15.26 2.71
C VAL A 109 0.43 -14.64 1.37
N ILE A 110 -0.41 -14.85 0.36
CA ILE A 110 -0.26 -14.22 -0.94
C ILE A 110 -1.36 -13.16 -1.09
N PHE A 111 -0.96 -11.92 -1.32
CA PHE A 111 -1.88 -10.81 -1.52
C PHE A 111 -2.75 -11.06 -2.74
N ASP A 112 -4.06 -10.90 -2.62
CA ASP A 112 -4.98 -10.99 -3.74
C ASP A 112 -5.53 -9.60 -4.11
N LYS A 113 -6.24 -8.97 -3.21
CA LYS A 113 -6.85 -7.66 -3.47
C LYS A 113 -7.22 -6.98 -2.17
N TRP A 114 -7.39 -5.67 -2.23
CA TRP A 114 -7.90 -4.90 -1.11
C TRP A 114 -9.37 -5.25 -0.82
N TYR A 115 -9.73 -5.22 0.45
CA TYR A 115 -11.10 -5.46 0.87
C TYR A 115 -12.01 -4.29 0.49
N ASP A 116 -11.58 -3.07 0.82
CA ASP A 116 -12.31 -1.85 0.49
C ASP A 116 -11.35 -0.65 0.34
N ASP A 117 -11.91 0.53 0.19
CA ASP A 117 -11.17 1.77 -0.05
C ASP A 117 -10.47 2.34 1.19
N THR A 118 -10.58 1.70 2.33
CA THR A 118 -9.81 2.09 3.52
C THR A 118 -8.42 1.46 3.49
N TYR A 119 -8.24 0.39 2.72
CA TYR A 119 -6.98 -0.36 2.59
C TYR A 119 -6.46 -0.89 3.93
N THR A 120 -7.34 -1.00 4.91
CA THR A 120 -6.98 -1.53 6.24
C THR A 120 -7.05 -3.04 6.28
N ASN A 121 -7.72 -3.65 5.31
CA ASN A 121 -7.83 -5.10 5.19
C ASN A 121 -7.63 -5.53 3.74
N PHE A 122 -7.19 -6.75 3.57
CA PHE A 122 -7.00 -7.33 2.24
C PHE A 122 -7.35 -8.81 2.24
N TYR A 123 -7.66 -9.34 1.06
CA TYR A 123 -7.83 -10.77 0.87
C TYR A 123 -6.52 -11.42 0.45
N SER A 124 -6.22 -12.57 1.03
CA SER A 124 -5.13 -13.44 0.60
C SER A 124 -5.70 -14.71 -0.01
N LYS A 125 -4.97 -15.32 -0.94
CA LYS A 125 -5.43 -16.56 -1.61
C LYS A 125 -4.87 -17.82 -1.02
N HIS A 126 -3.64 -17.79 -0.57
CA HIS A 126 -2.98 -18.95 0.01
C HIS A 126 -2.52 -18.61 1.42
N TYR A 127 -2.59 -19.59 2.26
CA TYR A 127 -2.19 -19.46 3.65
C TYR A 127 -1.34 -20.66 4.01
N LEU A 128 -0.19 -20.41 4.61
CA LEU A 128 0.65 -21.44 5.16
C LEU A 128 1.02 -21.04 6.57
N ASN A 129 0.62 -21.84 7.55
CA ASN A 129 0.98 -21.59 8.93
C ASN A 129 2.28 -22.33 9.23
N SER A 130 3.37 -21.59 9.39
CA SER A 130 4.69 -22.16 9.65
C SER A 130 4.82 -22.78 11.05
N GLU A 131 3.91 -22.45 11.95
CA GLU A 131 3.86 -23.03 13.29
C GLU A 131 3.14 -24.37 13.32
N ASP A 132 2.41 -24.71 12.27
CA ASP A 132 1.71 -25.97 12.15
C ASP A 132 2.67 -27.06 11.63
N GLU A 133 2.84 -28.13 12.39
CA GLU A 133 3.72 -29.26 12.00
C GLU A 133 3.33 -29.89 10.69
N ASN A 134 2.06 -29.79 10.31
CA ASN A 134 1.54 -30.38 9.09
C ASN A 134 1.65 -29.44 7.89
N ASN A 135 2.11 -28.20 8.08
CA ASN A 135 2.21 -27.20 7.02
C ASN A 135 0.92 -27.12 6.18
N ILE A 136 -0.20 -26.95 6.87
CA ILE A 136 -1.52 -26.94 6.21
C ILE A 136 -1.59 -25.77 5.26
N LYS A 137 -1.95 -26.07 4.01
CA LYS A 137 -2.14 -25.07 2.96
C LYS A 137 -3.63 -24.82 2.75
N TYR A 138 -3.98 -23.56 2.64
CA TYR A 138 -5.34 -23.14 2.35
C TYR A 138 -5.34 -22.38 1.03
N ASN A 139 -6.27 -22.74 0.14
CA ASN A 139 -6.45 -22.09 -1.14
C ASN A 139 -7.76 -21.31 -1.19
N GLU A 140 -8.16 -20.77 -0.05
CA GLU A 140 -9.34 -19.96 0.08
C GLU A 140 -8.95 -18.51 0.35
N ALA A 141 -9.87 -17.60 0.08
CA ALA A 141 -9.64 -16.19 0.37
C ALA A 141 -9.76 -15.94 1.87
N PHE A 142 -8.72 -15.38 2.45
CA PHE A 142 -8.69 -14.98 3.86
C PHE A 142 -8.67 -13.47 3.95
N LEU A 143 -9.44 -12.93 4.90
CA LEU A 143 -9.39 -11.52 5.22
C LEU A 143 -8.26 -11.29 6.23
N CYS A 144 -7.31 -10.44 5.84
CA CYS A 144 -6.13 -10.12 6.65
C CYS A 144 -6.10 -8.63 6.97
N THR A 145 -5.49 -8.28 8.10
CA THR A 145 -5.33 -6.89 8.53
C THR A 145 -4.00 -6.35 8.01
N THR A 146 -4.05 -5.28 7.22
CA THR A 146 -2.88 -4.67 6.57
C THR A 146 -1.76 -4.35 7.55
N GLU A 147 -2.11 -3.80 8.72
CA GLU A 147 -1.14 -3.41 9.74
C GLU A 147 -0.29 -4.57 10.24
N ARG A 148 -0.80 -5.79 10.17
CA ARG A 148 -0.14 -6.98 10.74
C ARG A 148 0.81 -7.69 9.78
N TYR A 149 0.92 -7.22 8.54
CA TYR A 149 1.69 -7.90 7.50
C TYR A 149 2.73 -6.98 6.88
N SER A 150 3.77 -7.61 6.34
CA SER A 150 4.86 -6.93 5.64
C SER A 150 5.27 -7.73 4.42
N LEU A 151 5.82 -7.05 3.43
CA LEU A 151 6.32 -7.70 2.22
C LEU A 151 7.60 -8.48 2.54
N VAL A 152 7.69 -9.71 2.03
CA VAL A 152 8.92 -10.50 2.15
C VAL A 152 9.86 -10.20 0.98
N ASP A 153 11.14 -10.56 1.15
CA ASP A 153 12.10 -10.46 0.06
C ASP A 153 11.81 -11.50 -1.03
N LYS A 154 12.42 -11.31 -2.21
CA LYS A 154 12.16 -12.16 -3.37
C LYS A 154 12.52 -13.64 -3.14
N ASP A 155 13.59 -13.90 -2.43
CA ASP A 155 14.04 -15.27 -2.19
C ASP A 155 13.08 -16.01 -1.26
N THR A 156 12.65 -15.35 -0.20
CA THR A 156 11.65 -15.90 0.73
C THR A 156 10.32 -16.11 0.01
N ALA A 157 9.90 -15.15 -0.82
CA ALA A 157 8.68 -15.26 -1.62
C ALA A 157 8.74 -16.48 -2.56
N GLN A 158 9.85 -16.66 -3.26
CA GLN A 158 10.00 -17.78 -4.18
C GLN A 158 9.97 -19.12 -3.45
N THR A 159 10.60 -19.20 -2.30
CA THR A 159 10.59 -20.39 -1.46
C THR A 159 9.16 -20.75 -1.05
N TYR A 160 8.39 -19.76 -0.62
CA TYR A 160 6.99 -19.97 -0.24
C TYR A 160 6.17 -20.46 -1.44
N ILE A 161 6.31 -19.79 -2.59
CA ILE A 161 5.59 -20.17 -3.82
C ILE A 161 5.91 -21.61 -4.20
N ASN A 162 7.19 -21.99 -4.18
CA ASN A 162 7.60 -23.35 -4.49
C ASN A 162 6.97 -24.37 -3.55
N THR A 163 6.79 -23.99 -2.29
CA THR A 163 6.16 -24.86 -1.30
C THR A 163 4.69 -25.09 -1.59
N ILE A 164 3.95 -24.06 -1.97
CA ILE A 164 2.51 -24.20 -2.24
C ILE A 164 2.20 -24.83 -3.59
N GLU A 165 3.13 -24.81 -4.54
CA GLU A 165 2.95 -25.40 -5.87
C GLU A 165 3.22 -26.91 -5.90
N LYS A 166 3.77 -27.45 -4.84
CA LYS A 166 3.94 -28.89 -4.69
C LYS A 166 2.59 -29.53 -4.31
#